data_9c127e65009d11015cc132b349dd2eb2
#
_entry.id   9c127e65009d11015cc132b349dd2eb2
#
_cell.length_a   1.000
_cell.length_b   1.000
_cell.length_c   1.000
_cell.angle_alpha   90.00
_cell.angle_beta   90.00
_cell.angle_gamma   90.00
#
_symmetry.space_group_name_H-M   'P 1'
#
loop_
_entity.id
_entity.type
_entity.pdbx_description
1 polymer ?
#
loop_
_entity_poly.entity_id
_entity_poly.type
_entity_poly.pdbx_seq_one_letter_code
_entity_poly.pdbx_strand_id
1 'polypeptide(L)'
;MSIRSKDPTFVYLVLCAGWPLFFSMLAVTNLVYQVEVAHLDPLRLLLVGTALELTCLVFQVPTGLFADAFSRRWAVAVGCGLVGAGFILEGSVPHFTAIVIAQVIWGIGATLSDGAEDAWITDEVGVKSAGRLFLRGSQIGQVAGLVGIFVGVGLASIRLNLPIVIGGGLLVLLGVYLFFAMTEAGYRAIPREQRGSLAGMAAGARSSLAAIRSRPLILTILAITVVSGLSSEGIDRLYQVHFLKDVRLPSFAGFSPVLWFGLISGGSALIGIATTQVIRRRLDLENHAHVARSLLGFTAVRAVMLAGFALATNLAVAIAFFWVASVMRQAFMPVQRAWLNQSLDSANRATLFSVDGQADALGQIVGGPIIGVVASGVSIRAALVCSAALLGFALPLFARALAQATGHPPGSVTTRVTGMT
;
A
#
# COMPACT_ATOMS: atom_id res chain seq x y z
N MET A 1 -29.51 0.41 -28.12
CA MET A 1 -29.82 0.31 -26.68
C MET A 1 -28.93 1.33 -25.98
N SER A 2 -29.45 2.51 -25.62
CA SER A 2 -28.71 3.60 -24.98
C SER A 2 -28.36 3.13 -23.57
N ILE A 3 -27.08 2.84 -23.31
CA ILE A 3 -26.56 2.63 -21.95
C ILE A 3 -26.62 4.00 -21.29
N ARG A 4 -27.67 4.25 -20.48
CA ARG A 4 -27.76 5.44 -19.63
C ARG A 4 -26.43 5.56 -18.92
N SER A 5 -25.75 6.70 -19.06
CA SER A 5 -24.54 7.02 -18.28
C SER A 5 -24.88 6.77 -16.82
N LYS A 6 -24.17 5.83 -16.20
CA LYS A 6 -24.39 5.53 -14.79
C LYS A 6 -23.85 6.71 -13.98
N ASP A 7 -24.53 7.05 -12.88
CA ASP A 7 -24.07 8.09 -11.95
C ASP A 7 -22.61 7.81 -11.53
N PRO A 8 -21.66 8.73 -11.77
CA PRO A 8 -20.25 8.55 -11.40
C PRO A 8 -20.08 8.19 -9.94
N THR A 9 -20.91 8.72 -9.03
CA THR A 9 -20.94 8.37 -7.62
C THR A 9 -21.18 6.88 -7.40
N PHE A 10 -22.18 6.31 -8.09
CA PHE A 10 -22.48 4.89 -7.96
C PHE A 10 -21.35 4.02 -8.51
N VAL A 11 -20.78 4.37 -9.66
CA VAL A 11 -19.66 3.63 -10.27
C VAL A 11 -18.45 3.65 -9.36
N TYR A 12 -18.13 4.80 -8.76
CA TYR A 12 -17.04 4.92 -7.78
C TYR A 12 -17.27 4.05 -6.54
N LEU A 13 -18.48 4.03 -5.99
CA LEU A 13 -18.79 3.18 -4.83
C LEU A 13 -18.73 1.69 -5.17
N VAL A 14 -19.10 1.29 -6.41
CA VAL A 14 -18.92 -0.10 -6.89
C VAL A 14 -17.42 -0.45 -6.97
N LEU A 15 -16.58 0.45 -7.46
CA LEU A 15 -15.13 0.26 -7.45
C LEU A 15 -14.59 0.13 -6.03
N CYS A 16 -14.98 1.04 -5.12
CA CYS A 16 -14.58 1.00 -3.71
C CYS A 16 -15.06 -0.25 -2.96
N ALA A 17 -16.15 -0.87 -3.39
CA ALA A 17 -16.62 -2.14 -2.82
C ALA A 17 -15.92 -3.34 -3.49
N GLY A 18 -15.87 -3.37 -4.81
CA GLY A 18 -15.41 -4.52 -5.60
C GLY A 18 -13.91 -4.76 -5.46
N TRP A 19 -13.09 -3.71 -5.59
CA TRP A 19 -11.65 -3.85 -5.51
C TRP A 19 -11.19 -4.46 -4.16
N PRO A 20 -11.53 -3.90 -2.97
CA PRO A 20 -11.11 -4.48 -1.71
C PRO A 20 -11.71 -5.87 -1.43
N LEU A 21 -12.96 -6.10 -1.88
CA LEU A 21 -13.60 -7.41 -1.75
C LEU A 21 -12.79 -8.48 -2.48
N PHE A 22 -12.54 -8.29 -3.77
CA PHE A 22 -11.90 -9.27 -4.62
C PHE A 22 -10.41 -9.41 -4.30
N PHE A 23 -9.74 -8.30 -4.00
CA PHE A 23 -8.34 -8.30 -3.62
C PHE A 23 -8.12 -9.00 -2.26
N SER A 24 -8.92 -8.70 -1.23
CA SER A 24 -8.78 -9.37 0.07
C SER A 24 -9.11 -10.86 0.02
N MET A 25 -10.05 -11.24 -0.86
CA MET A 25 -10.39 -12.64 -1.09
C MET A 25 -9.20 -13.47 -1.58
N LEU A 26 -8.43 -12.93 -2.52
CA LEU A 26 -7.24 -13.60 -3.05
C LEU A 26 -6.02 -13.43 -2.13
N ALA A 27 -5.83 -12.26 -1.54
CA ALA A 27 -4.63 -11.93 -0.76
C ALA A 27 -4.50 -12.78 0.52
N VAL A 28 -5.62 -13.14 1.17
CA VAL A 28 -5.60 -13.95 2.41
C VAL A 28 -4.99 -15.34 2.19
N THR A 29 -5.04 -15.86 0.98
CA THR A 29 -4.56 -17.22 0.63
C THR A 29 -3.34 -17.24 -0.28
N ASN A 30 -3.00 -16.12 -0.91
CA ASN A 30 -1.95 -16.04 -1.93
C ASN A 30 -0.60 -16.57 -1.41
N LEU A 31 -0.14 -16.08 -0.25
CA LEU A 31 1.14 -16.50 0.30
C LEU A 31 1.13 -17.98 0.73
N VAL A 32 0.01 -18.47 1.30
CA VAL A 32 -0.15 -19.88 1.62
C VAL A 32 -0.05 -20.73 0.36
N TYR A 33 -0.69 -20.31 -0.73
CA TYR A 33 -0.59 -20.97 -2.03
C TYR A 33 0.85 -21.00 -2.56
N GLN A 34 1.57 -19.88 -2.48
CA GLN A 34 2.97 -19.82 -2.89
C GLN A 34 3.86 -20.77 -2.09
N VAL A 35 3.58 -20.99 -0.80
CA VAL A 35 4.35 -21.88 0.07
C VAL A 35 3.93 -23.34 -0.09
N GLU A 36 2.63 -23.65 -0.04
CA GLU A 36 2.12 -25.01 0.06
C GLU A 36 1.91 -25.66 -1.32
N VAL A 37 1.62 -24.88 -2.36
CA VAL A 37 1.32 -25.41 -3.71
C VAL A 37 2.45 -25.13 -4.68
N ALA A 38 3.00 -23.91 -4.71
CA ALA A 38 4.12 -23.57 -5.59
C ALA A 38 5.49 -23.91 -4.97
N HIS A 39 5.52 -24.34 -3.70
CA HIS A 39 6.72 -24.76 -2.96
C HIS A 39 7.86 -23.74 -3.00
N LEU A 40 7.53 -22.46 -2.92
CA LEU A 40 8.54 -21.40 -2.91
C LEU A 40 9.29 -21.40 -1.58
N ASP A 41 10.61 -21.38 -1.67
CA ASP A 41 11.49 -21.13 -0.53
C ASP A 41 11.43 -19.66 -0.09
N PRO A 42 11.90 -19.29 1.12
CA PRO A 42 11.83 -17.94 1.62
C PRO A 42 12.49 -16.90 0.71
N LEU A 43 13.63 -17.21 0.07
CA LEU A 43 14.29 -16.29 -0.84
C LEU A 43 13.43 -15.99 -2.06
N ARG A 44 12.83 -17.04 -2.68
CA ARG A 44 11.93 -16.86 -3.82
C ARG A 44 10.68 -16.05 -3.47
N LEU A 45 10.12 -16.22 -2.27
CA LEU A 45 9.00 -15.41 -1.79
C LEU A 45 9.36 -13.91 -1.75
N LEU A 46 10.54 -13.58 -1.23
CA LEU A 46 11.02 -12.19 -1.18
C LEU A 46 11.34 -11.65 -2.60
N LEU A 47 11.90 -12.48 -3.49
CA LEU A 47 12.17 -12.08 -4.88
C LEU A 47 10.87 -11.83 -5.67
N VAL A 48 9.80 -12.56 -5.38
CA VAL A 48 8.46 -12.29 -5.93
C VAL A 48 7.99 -10.89 -5.56
N GLY A 49 8.14 -10.48 -4.29
CA GLY A 49 7.85 -9.12 -3.86
C GLY A 49 8.76 -8.08 -4.51
N THR A 50 10.07 -8.35 -4.53
CA THR A 50 11.05 -7.48 -5.20
C THR A 50 10.70 -7.23 -6.67
N ALA A 51 10.22 -8.25 -7.39
CA ALA A 51 9.79 -8.10 -8.79
C ALA A 51 8.59 -7.19 -8.94
N LEU A 52 7.62 -7.27 -8.02
CA LEU A 52 6.47 -6.36 -7.97
C LEU A 52 6.92 -4.91 -7.75
N GLU A 53 7.69 -4.67 -6.69
CA GLU A 53 8.13 -3.31 -6.33
C GLU A 53 9.03 -2.69 -7.40
N LEU A 54 9.93 -3.48 -8.01
CA LEU A 54 10.74 -3.02 -9.14
C LEU A 54 9.86 -2.62 -10.33
N THR A 55 8.83 -3.39 -10.61
CA THR A 55 7.87 -3.07 -11.68
C THR A 55 7.11 -1.79 -11.35
N CYS A 56 6.61 -1.63 -10.14
CA CYS A 56 5.95 -0.41 -9.70
C CYS A 56 6.89 0.81 -9.82
N LEU A 57 8.13 0.70 -9.36
CA LEU A 57 9.12 1.78 -9.45
C LEU A 57 9.35 2.23 -10.90
N VAL A 58 9.49 1.28 -11.84
CA VAL A 58 9.76 1.57 -13.25
C VAL A 58 8.54 2.14 -13.96
N PHE A 59 7.36 1.59 -13.71
CA PHE A 59 6.15 1.91 -14.48
C PHE A 59 5.30 3.03 -13.86
N GLN A 60 5.48 3.42 -12.61
CA GLN A 60 4.64 4.42 -11.94
C GLN A 60 4.59 5.76 -12.67
N VAL A 61 5.72 6.26 -13.15
CA VAL A 61 5.76 7.52 -13.91
C VAL A 61 5.16 7.36 -15.32
N PRO A 62 5.55 6.38 -16.15
CA PRO A 62 4.96 6.18 -17.47
C PRO A 62 3.44 5.99 -17.45
N THR A 63 2.93 5.21 -16.50
CA THR A 63 1.49 4.90 -16.40
C THR A 63 0.69 6.09 -15.89
N GLY A 64 1.21 6.87 -14.94
CA GLY A 64 0.59 8.11 -14.50
C GLY A 64 0.47 9.12 -15.65
N LEU A 65 1.54 9.27 -16.45
CA LEU A 65 1.50 10.11 -17.65
C LEU A 65 0.49 9.63 -18.69
N PHE A 66 0.36 8.32 -18.85
CA PHE A 66 -0.65 7.73 -19.74
C PHE A 66 -2.07 8.08 -19.26
N ALA A 67 -2.36 7.91 -17.97
CA ALA A 67 -3.67 8.21 -17.40
C ALA A 67 -4.06 9.69 -17.62
N ASP A 68 -3.12 10.61 -17.37
CA ASP A 68 -3.35 12.04 -17.50
C ASP A 68 -3.40 12.53 -18.97
N ALA A 69 -2.72 11.84 -19.89
CA ALA A 69 -2.63 12.25 -21.29
C ALA A 69 -3.72 11.67 -22.17
N PHE A 70 -4.22 10.47 -21.86
CA PHE A 70 -5.12 9.74 -22.75
C PHE A 70 -6.52 9.53 -22.16
N SER A 71 -6.64 8.87 -21.00
CA SER A 71 -7.95 8.55 -20.42
C SER A 71 -7.77 7.91 -19.04
N ARG A 72 -8.40 8.48 -18.02
CA ARG A 72 -8.43 7.90 -16.67
C ARG A 72 -9.28 6.65 -16.62
N ARG A 73 -10.39 6.61 -17.37
CA ARG A 73 -11.23 5.42 -17.51
C ARG A 73 -10.44 4.23 -18.04
N TRP A 74 -9.68 4.43 -19.13
CA TRP A 74 -8.84 3.38 -19.70
C TRP A 74 -7.78 2.91 -18.69
N ALA A 75 -7.13 3.83 -18.00
CA ALA A 75 -6.11 3.50 -17.02
C ALA A 75 -6.68 2.62 -15.88
N VAL A 76 -7.80 3.01 -15.28
CA VAL A 76 -8.43 2.26 -14.19
C VAL A 76 -8.97 0.91 -14.69
N ALA A 77 -9.69 0.88 -15.82
CA ALA A 77 -10.30 -0.34 -16.33
C ALA A 77 -9.25 -1.38 -16.76
N VAL A 78 -8.22 -0.96 -17.51
CA VAL A 78 -7.12 -1.84 -17.94
C VAL A 78 -6.29 -2.24 -16.74
N GLY A 79 -6.04 -1.31 -15.80
CA GLY A 79 -5.32 -1.60 -14.56
C GLY A 79 -5.98 -2.72 -13.76
N CYS A 80 -7.29 -2.64 -13.51
CA CYS A 80 -8.06 -3.71 -12.86
C CYS A 80 -7.95 -5.04 -13.62
N GLY A 81 -8.06 -4.98 -14.95
CA GLY A 81 -7.96 -6.17 -15.82
C GLY A 81 -6.59 -6.84 -15.75
N LEU A 82 -5.50 -6.05 -15.77
CA LEU A 82 -4.13 -6.58 -15.67
C LEU A 82 -3.86 -7.20 -14.30
N VAL A 83 -4.26 -6.52 -13.21
CA VAL A 83 -4.14 -7.10 -11.86
C VAL A 83 -4.87 -8.45 -11.79
N GLY A 84 -6.11 -8.51 -12.28
CA GLY A 84 -6.89 -9.74 -12.32
C GLY A 84 -6.22 -10.83 -13.18
N ALA A 85 -5.70 -10.48 -14.36
CA ALA A 85 -4.98 -11.42 -15.24
C ALA A 85 -3.71 -11.96 -14.59
N GLY A 86 -2.95 -11.11 -13.88
CA GLY A 86 -1.79 -11.52 -13.10
C GLY A 86 -2.16 -12.60 -12.07
N PHE A 87 -3.21 -12.37 -11.28
CA PHE A 87 -3.65 -13.37 -10.29
C PHE A 87 -4.22 -14.64 -10.90
N ILE A 88 -4.93 -14.56 -12.06
CA ILE A 88 -5.35 -15.78 -12.79
C ILE A 88 -4.13 -16.59 -13.21
N LEU A 89 -3.09 -15.96 -13.76
CA LEU A 89 -1.85 -16.63 -14.15
C LEU A 89 -1.19 -17.29 -12.93
N GLU A 90 -1.04 -16.54 -11.84
CA GLU A 90 -0.44 -17.01 -10.60
C GLU A 90 -1.18 -18.23 -10.03
N GLY A 91 -2.51 -18.14 -9.87
CA GLY A 91 -3.32 -19.22 -9.31
C GLY A 91 -3.47 -20.45 -10.23
N SER A 92 -3.21 -20.28 -11.54
CA SER A 92 -3.33 -21.37 -12.52
C SER A 92 -2.01 -22.12 -12.74
N VAL A 93 -0.85 -21.46 -12.59
CA VAL A 93 0.47 -22.04 -12.87
C VAL A 93 1.37 -21.91 -11.63
N PRO A 94 1.45 -22.96 -10.78
CA PRO A 94 2.21 -22.95 -9.53
C PRO A 94 3.73 -23.10 -9.80
N HIS A 95 4.30 -22.12 -10.50
CA HIS A 95 5.72 -22.13 -10.85
C HIS A 95 6.34 -20.76 -10.63
N PHE A 96 7.53 -20.71 -10.04
CA PHE A 96 8.21 -19.44 -9.66
C PHE A 96 8.23 -18.42 -10.80
N THR A 97 8.64 -18.82 -12.01
CA THR A 97 8.72 -17.91 -13.16
C THR A 97 7.35 -17.34 -13.55
N ALA A 98 6.30 -18.18 -13.52
CA ALA A 98 4.94 -17.72 -13.82
C ALA A 98 4.44 -16.73 -12.76
N ILE A 99 4.76 -16.98 -11.49
CA ILE A 99 4.42 -16.08 -10.38
C ILE A 99 5.16 -14.74 -10.52
N VAL A 100 6.45 -14.75 -10.89
CA VAL A 100 7.20 -13.51 -11.15
C VAL A 100 6.60 -12.72 -12.33
N ILE A 101 6.24 -13.40 -13.43
CA ILE A 101 5.55 -12.75 -14.56
C ILE A 101 4.20 -12.18 -14.11
N ALA A 102 3.45 -12.91 -13.29
CA ALA A 102 2.19 -12.44 -12.73
C ALA A 102 2.38 -11.15 -11.89
N GLN A 103 3.45 -11.06 -11.08
CA GLN A 103 3.77 -9.86 -10.31
C GLN A 103 4.12 -8.67 -11.22
N VAL A 104 4.81 -8.90 -12.34
CA VAL A 104 5.08 -7.83 -13.33
C VAL A 104 3.76 -7.34 -13.94
N ILE A 105 2.87 -8.24 -14.35
CA ILE A 105 1.56 -7.89 -14.91
C ILE A 105 0.73 -7.13 -13.86
N TRP A 106 0.71 -7.60 -12.61
CA TRP A 106 0.05 -6.92 -11.50
C TRP A 106 0.63 -5.54 -11.25
N GLY A 107 1.97 -5.40 -11.16
CA GLY A 107 2.63 -4.12 -10.92
C GLY A 107 2.29 -3.07 -11.99
N ILE A 108 2.28 -3.44 -13.27
CA ILE A 108 1.84 -2.55 -14.35
C ILE A 108 0.37 -2.16 -14.18
N GLY A 109 -0.50 -3.13 -13.87
CA GLY A 109 -1.92 -2.88 -13.65
C GLY A 109 -2.18 -1.96 -12.45
N ALA A 110 -1.47 -2.19 -11.33
CA ALA A 110 -1.58 -1.38 -10.13
C ALA A 110 -1.16 0.07 -10.39
N THR A 111 -0.03 0.28 -11.05
CA THR A 111 0.46 1.64 -11.36
C THR A 111 -0.42 2.40 -12.36
N LEU A 112 -1.16 1.70 -13.24
CA LEU A 112 -2.18 2.32 -14.10
C LEU A 112 -3.38 2.84 -13.32
N SER A 113 -3.83 2.08 -12.30
CA SER A 113 -5.01 2.44 -11.51
C SER A 113 -4.69 3.48 -10.44
N ASP A 114 -3.46 3.45 -9.90
CA ASP A 114 -3.04 4.28 -8.76
C ASP A 114 -3.16 5.78 -9.07
N GLY A 115 -3.96 6.47 -8.28
CA GLY A 115 -4.27 7.89 -8.43
C GLY A 115 -5.23 8.24 -9.59
N ALA A 116 -5.37 7.38 -10.61
CA ALA A 116 -6.28 7.64 -11.74
C ALA A 116 -7.75 7.58 -11.30
N GLU A 117 -8.11 6.70 -10.37
CA GLU A 117 -9.47 6.58 -9.83
C GLU A 117 -9.90 7.80 -9.02
N ASP A 118 -9.04 8.30 -8.14
CA ASP A 118 -9.30 9.48 -7.31
C ASP A 118 -9.38 10.75 -8.15
N ALA A 119 -8.52 10.85 -9.15
CA ALA A 119 -8.53 11.94 -10.10
C ALA A 119 -9.79 11.92 -10.97
N TRP A 120 -10.21 10.73 -11.46
CA TRP A 120 -11.42 10.57 -12.24
C TRP A 120 -12.67 11.02 -11.48
N ILE A 121 -12.89 10.52 -10.27
CA ILE A 121 -14.09 10.90 -9.52
C ILE A 121 -14.07 12.36 -9.13
N THR A 122 -12.90 12.92 -8.85
CA THR A 122 -12.76 14.35 -8.54
C THR A 122 -13.15 15.22 -9.73
N ASP A 123 -12.80 14.83 -10.96
CA ASP A 123 -13.19 15.56 -12.17
C ASP A 123 -14.69 15.47 -12.44
N GLU A 124 -15.30 14.31 -12.19
CA GLU A 124 -16.73 14.08 -12.47
C GLU A 124 -17.66 14.80 -11.47
N VAL A 125 -17.31 14.83 -10.18
CA VAL A 125 -18.20 15.35 -9.12
C VAL A 125 -17.71 16.64 -8.47
N GLY A 126 -16.49 17.10 -8.79
CA GLY A 126 -15.84 18.27 -8.20
C GLY A 126 -15.24 18.02 -6.82
N VAL A 127 -14.20 18.79 -6.48
CA VAL A 127 -13.35 18.62 -5.28
C VAL A 127 -14.15 18.56 -3.97
N LYS A 128 -15.17 19.44 -3.81
CA LYS A 128 -15.99 19.48 -2.58
C LYS A 128 -16.81 18.22 -2.35
N SER A 129 -17.31 17.60 -3.42
CA SER A 129 -18.12 16.38 -3.34
C SER A 129 -17.24 15.13 -3.22
N ALA A 130 -16.09 15.10 -3.91
CA ALA A 130 -15.11 14.01 -3.88
C ALA A 130 -14.64 13.69 -2.45
N GLY A 131 -14.33 14.68 -1.62
CA GLY A 131 -13.90 14.47 -0.24
C GLY A 131 -14.90 13.64 0.61
N ARG A 132 -16.21 13.85 0.44
CA ARG A 132 -17.24 13.04 1.11
C ARG A 132 -17.33 11.63 0.55
N LEU A 133 -17.13 11.50 -0.77
CA LEU A 133 -17.13 10.19 -1.43
C LEU A 133 -15.93 9.35 -1.04
N PHE A 134 -14.74 9.94 -0.91
CA PHE A 134 -13.54 9.25 -0.41
C PHE A 134 -13.76 8.64 0.97
N LEU A 135 -14.40 9.37 1.89
CA LEU A 135 -14.74 8.85 3.21
C LEU A 135 -15.74 7.69 3.15
N ARG A 136 -16.80 7.81 2.33
CA ARG A 136 -17.78 6.73 2.15
C ARG A 136 -17.17 5.53 1.43
N GLY A 137 -16.39 5.75 0.38
CA GLY A 137 -15.67 4.72 -0.35
C GLY A 137 -14.74 3.93 0.55
N SER A 138 -13.96 4.61 1.39
CA SER A 138 -13.09 3.98 2.37
C SER A 138 -13.85 3.11 3.38
N GLN A 139 -15.00 3.57 3.89
CA GLN A 139 -15.84 2.78 4.81
C GLN A 139 -16.41 1.52 4.14
N ILE A 140 -16.94 1.68 2.91
CA ILE A 140 -17.45 0.56 2.12
C ILE A 140 -16.32 -0.44 1.82
N GLY A 141 -15.14 0.06 1.43
CA GLY A 141 -13.98 -0.77 1.12
C GLY A 141 -13.50 -1.59 2.32
N GLN A 142 -13.49 -1.01 3.52
CA GLN A 142 -13.12 -1.73 4.74
C GLN A 142 -14.08 -2.90 5.03
N VAL A 143 -15.39 -2.67 4.92
CA VAL A 143 -16.40 -3.72 5.12
C VAL A 143 -16.30 -4.77 4.01
N ALA A 144 -16.16 -4.34 2.76
CA ALA A 144 -16.03 -5.22 1.60
C ALA A 144 -14.77 -6.09 1.69
N GLY A 145 -13.64 -5.51 2.08
CA GLY A 145 -12.39 -6.23 2.30
C GLY A 145 -12.52 -7.30 3.42
N LEU A 146 -13.19 -6.95 4.52
CA LEU A 146 -13.45 -7.92 5.60
C LEU A 146 -14.31 -9.10 5.09
N VAL A 147 -15.36 -8.83 4.32
CA VAL A 147 -16.17 -9.87 3.67
C VAL A 147 -15.32 -10.70 2.72
N GLY A 148 -14.45 -10.06 1.93
CA GLY A 148 -13.53 -10.71 1.01
C GLY A 148 -12.61 -11.73 1.69
N ILE A 149 -12.06 -11.40 2.87
CA ILE A 149 -11.24 -12.34 3.66
C ILE A 149 -12.01 -13.63 3.94
N PHE A 150 -13.23 -13.54 4.45
CA PHE A 150 -14.01 -14.74 4.81
C PHE A 150 -14.51 -15.53 3.60
N VAL A 151 -14.86 -14.85 2.50
CA VAL A 151 -15.18 -15.52 1.21
C VAL A 151 -13.95 -16.24 0.68
N GLY A 152 -12.77 -15.61 0.73
CA GLY A 152 -11.51 -16.21 0.33
C GLY A 152 -11.18 -17.48 1.12
N VAL A 153 -11.33 -17.43 2.45
CA VAL A 153 -11.16 -18.60 3.33
C VAL A 153 -12.14 -19.72 2.98
N GLY A 154 -13.41 -19.39 2.73
CA GLY A 154 -14.43 -20.38 2.31
C GLY A 154 -14.08 -21.07 1.01
N LEU A 155 -13.64 -20.34 -0.01
CA LEU A 155 -13.18 -20.90 -1.29
C LEU A 155 -11.90 -21.73 -1.14
N ALA A 156 -10.96 -21.26 -0.34
CA ALA A 156 -9.70 -21.96 -0.11
C ALA A 156 -9.85 -23.27 0.66
N SER A 157 -10.93 -23.44 1.43
CA SER A 157 -11.24 -24.73 2.05
C SER A 157 -11.57 -25.84 1.04
N ILE A 158 -11.94 -25.46 -0.20
CA ILE A 158 -12.15 -26.39 -1.31
C ILE A 158 -10.82 -26.62 -2.04
N ARG A 159 -10.16 -25.53 -2.48
CA ARG A 159 -8.81 -25.56 -3.08
C ARG A 159 -8.12 -24.22 -2.87
N LEU A 160 -6.83 -24.22 -2.51
CA LEU A 160 -6.04 -23.02 -2.21
C LEU A 160 -5.94 -22.02 -3.36
N ASN A 161 -6.01 -22.47 -4.61
CA ASN A 161 -5.93 -21.60 -5.78
C ASN A 161 -7.28 -20.95 -6.17
N LEU A 162 -8.41 -21.50 -5.71
CA LEU A 162 -9.74 -20.99 -6.10
C LEU A 162 -9.94 -19.50 -5.79
N PRO A 163 -9.66 -19.01 -4.58
CA PRO A 163 -9.84 -17.58 -4.29
C PRO A 163 -8.94 -16.69 -5.14
N ILE A 164 -7.75 -17.18 -5.54
CA ILE A 164 -6.80 -16.44 -6.37
C ILE A 164 -7.36 -16.31 -7.81
N VAL A 165 -7.77 -17.42 -8.41
CA VAL A 165 -8.28 -17.47 -9.78
C VAL A 165 -9.65 -16.76 -9.88
N ILE A 166 -10.57 -17.03 -8.94
CA ILE A 166 -11.90 -16.41 -8.94
C ILE A 166 -11.78 -14.90 -8.64
N GLY A 167 -10.97 -14.51 -7.64
CA GLY A 167 -10.73 -13.11 -7.31
C GLY A 167 -10.11 -12.35 -8.49
N GLY A 168 -9.13 -12.97 -9.15
CA GLY A 168 -8.55 -12.44 -10.38
C GLY A 168 -9.60 -12.28 -11.49
N GLY A 169 -10.45 -13.28 -11.71
CA GLY A 169 -11.55 -13.22 -12.67
C GLY A 169 -12.56 -12.12 -12.36
N LEU A 170 -12.91 -11.94 -11.09
CA LEU A 170 -13.80 -10.87 -10.64
C LEU A 170 -13.18 -9.47 -10.82
N LEU A 171 -11.85 -9.34 -10.64
CA LEU A 171 -11.13 -8.09 -10.94
C LEU A 171 -11.15 -7.79 -12.45
N VAL A 172 -10.96 -8.80 -13.32
CA VAL A 172 -11.12 -8.62 -14.77
C VAL A 172 -12.54 -8.17 -15.11
N LEU A 173 -13.56 -8.81 -14.54
CA LEU A 173 -14.96 -8.43 -14.74
C LEU A 173 -15.25 -7.02 -14.21
N LEU A 174 -14.67 -6.64 -13.09
CA LEU A 174 -14.75 -5.26 -12.59
C LEU A 174 -14.12 -4.28 -13.59
N GLY A 175 -12.95 -4.59 -14.14
CA GLY A 175 -12.30 -3.78 -15.17
C GLY A 175 -13.20 -3.61 -16.41
N VAL A 176 -13.78 -4.70 -16.89
CA VAL A 176 -14.77 -4.67 -18.01
C VAL A 176 -15.99 -3.82 -17.66
N TYR A 177 -16.54 -3.99 -16.45
CA TYR A 177 -17.67 -3.16 -15.98
C TYR A 177 -17.29 -1.67 -15.97
N LEU A 178 -16.15 -1.32 -15.40
CA LEU A 178 -15.67 0.06 -15.30
C LEU A 178 -15.45 0.67 -16.68
N PHE A 179 -14.90 -0.09 -17.62
CA PHE A 179 -14.70 0.35 -18.99
C PHE A 179 -16.01 0.85 -19.65
N PHE A 180 -17.14 0.18 -19.40
CA PHE A 180 -18.45 0.57 -19.95
C PHE A 180 -19.25 1.52 -19.05
N ALA A 181 -18.95 1.58 -17.76
CA ALA A 181 -19.73 2.35 -16.80
C ALA A 181 -19.13 3.72 -16.46
N MET A 182 -17.81 3.86 -16.49
CA MET A 182 -17.13 5.14 -16.21
C MET A 182 -17.38 6.13 -17.34
N THR A 183 -17.79 7.34 -16.96
CA THR A 183 -17.90 8.51 -17.83
C THR A 183 -16.60 9.31 -17.78
N GLU A 184 -16.36 10.16 -18.77
CA GLU A 184 -15.26 11.13 -18.78
C GLU A 184 -15.79 12.51 -19.19
N ALA A 185 -16.96 12.89 -18.66
CA ALA A 185 -17.59 14.18 -18.98
C ALA A 185 -16.81 15.35 -18.32
N GLY A 186 -16.23 15.12 -17.15
CA GLY A 186 -15.40 16.10 -16.44
C GLY A 186 -13.94 16.12 -16.87
N TYR A 187 -13.48 15.08 -17.57
CA TYR A 187 -12.08 14.96 -18.00
C TYR A 187 -11.75 15.95 -19.11
N ARG A 188 -10.75 16.78 -18.86
CA ARG A 188 -10.15 17.66 -19.87
C ARG A 188 -8.74 17.17 -20.16
N ALA A 189 -8.57 16.49 -21.30
CA ALA A 189 -7.25 16.11 -21.77
C ALA A 189 -6.35 17.36 -21.86
N ILE A 190 -5.17 17.29 -21.31
CA ILE A 190 -4.18 18.37 -21.47
C ILE A 190 -3.92 18.55 -22.97
N PRO A 191 -4.11 19.75 -23.54
CA PRO A 191 -3.88 20.00 -24.97
C PRO A 191 -2.47 19.55 -25.37
N ARG A 192 -2.32 19.00 -26.59
CA ARG A 192 -1.00 18.49 -27.08
C ARG A 192 0.11 19.53 -26.95
N GLU A 193 -0.21 20.81 -27.12
CA GLU A 193 0.70 21.95 -27.00
C GLU A 193 1.12 22.23 -25.54
N GLN A 194 0.28 21.88 -24.57
CA GLN A 194 0.53 22.00 -23.12
C GLN A 194 0.97 20.68 -22.47
N ARG A 195 0.91 19.56 -23.21
CA ARG A 195 1.60 18.34 -22.82
C ARG A 195 3.08 18.70 -22.82
N GLY A 196 3.55 19.19 -21.66
CA GLY A 196 4.92 19.66 -21.53
C GLY A 196 5.85 18.65 -22.20
N SER A 197 6.78 19.15 -23.02
CA SER A 197 7.79 18.27 -23.61
C SER A 197 8.34 17.41 -22.46
N LEU A 198 8.73 16.16 -22.70
CA LEU A 198 9.42 15.34 -21.69
C LEU A 198 10.50 16.16 -20.98
N ALA A 199 11.11 17.12 -21.67
CA ALA A 199 12.06 18.10 -21.12
C ALA A 199 11.39 19.08 -20.13
N GLY A 200 10.20 19.60 -20.42
CA GLY A 200 9.46 20.51 -19.50
C GLY A 200 8.96 19.79 -18.25
N MET A 201 8.50 18.54 -18.39
CA MET A 201 8.13 17.70 -17.26
C MET A 201 9.35 17.32 -16.42
N ALA A 202 10.47 16.98 -17.06
CA ALA A 202 11.73 16.74 -16.36
C ALA A 202 12.26 18.01 -15.66
N ALA A 203 12.06 19.20 -16.25
CA ALA A 203 12.41 20.47 -15.60
C ALA A 203 11.53 20.74 -14.39
N GLY A 204 10.19 20.53 -14.48
CA GLY A 204 9.27 20.63 -13.35
C GLY A 204 9.61 19.63 -12.23
N ALA A 205 9.86 18.37 -12.57
CA ALA A 205 10.29 17.35 -11.62
C ALA A 205 11.63 17.72 -10.95
N ARG A 206 12.60 18.25 -11.72
CA ARG A 206 13.87 18.73 -11.17
C ARG A 206 13.69 19.89 -10.21
N SER A 207 12.83 20.86 -10.51
CA SER A 207 12.55 21.99 -9.61
C SER A 207 11.87 21.53 -8.32
N SER A 208 10.90 20.62 -8.39
CA SER A 208 10.27 20.02 -7.22
C SER A 208 11.27 19.19 -6.40
N LEU A 209 12.12 18.43 -7.06
CA LEU A 209 13.17 17.65 -6.39
C LEU A 209 14.20 18.56 -5.71
N ALA A 210 14.54 19.71 -6.32
CA ALA A 210 15.40 20.71 -5.70
C ALA A 210 14.74 21.32 -4.46
N ALA A 211 13.44 21.63 -4.52
CA ALA A 211 12.66 22.11 -3.38
C ALA A 211 12.59 21.07 -2.24
N ILE A 212 12.45 19.78 -2.56
CA ILE A 212 12.50 18.68 -1.59
C ILE A 212 13.90 18.60 -0.95
N ARG A 213 14.96 18.62 -1.77
CA ARG A 213 16.35 18.54 -1.31
C ARG A 213 16.78 19.71 -0.42
N SER A 214 16.19 20.88 -0.61
CA SER A 214 16.49 22.06 0.21
C SER A 214 15.92 22.01 1.64
N ARG A 215 15.04 21.02 1.93
CA ARG A 215 14.36 20.91 3.24
C ARG A 215 14.86 19.69 4.02
N PRO A 216 15.72 19.86 5.05
CA PRO A 216 16.31 18.75 5.81
C PRO A 216 15.27 17.84 6.47
N LEU A 217 14.13 18.38 6.91
CA LEU A 217 13.04 17.61 7.50
C LEU A 217 12.46 16.61 6.49
N ILE A 218 12.24 17.03 5.24
CA ILE A 218 11.69 16.16 4.20
C ILE A 218 12.67 15.05 3.86
N LEU A 219 13.96 15.35 3.74
CA LEU A 219 14.99 14.33 3.54
C LEU A 219 15.03 13.32 4.67
N THR A 220 14.83 13.78 5.92
CA THR A 220 14.75 12.88 7.07
C THR A 220 13.50 11.98 7.00
N ILE A 221 12.34 12.53 6.58
CA ILE A 221 11.12 11.74 6.40
C ILE A 221 11.32 10.70 5.29
N LEU A 222 11.89 11.07 4.15
CA LEU A 222 12.17 10.13 3.06
C LEU A 222 13.16 9.03 3.49
N ALA A 223 14.18 9.37 4.28
CA ALA A 223 15.09 8.35 4.85
C ALA A 223 14.35 7.38 5.79
N ILE A 224 13.40 7.87 6.59
CA ILE A 224 12.52 7.04 7.42
C ILE A 224 11.69 6.11 6.52
N THR A 225 11.14 6.61 5.41
CA THR A 225 10.35 5.80 4.46
C THR A 225 11.20 4.70 3.83
N VAL A 226 12.44 5.00 3.38
CA VAL A 226 13.37 3.96 2.87
C VAL A 226 13.63 2.88 3.92
N VAL A 227 13.93 3.27 5.16
CA VAL A 227 14.20 2.31 6.26
C VAL A 227 12.95 1.49 6.58
N SER A 228 11.76 2.10 6.53
CA SER A 228 10.49 1.40 6.72
C SER A 228 10.24 0.38 5.61
N GLY A 229 10.51 0.73 4.35
CA GLY A 229 10.46 -0.16 3.20
C GLY A 229 11.45 -1.33 3.32
N LEU A 230 12.71 -1.06 3.72
CA LEU A 230 13.70 -2.11 3.99
C LEU A 230 13.21 -3.17 4.98
N SER A 231 12.45 -2.75 5.99
CA SER A 231 11.91 -3.63 7.03
C SER A 231 10.62 -4.35 6.61
N SER A 232 9.77 -3.72 5.79
CA SER A 232 8.39 -4.18 5.56
C SER A 232 8.31 -5.47 4.77
N GLU A 233 9.16 -5.66 3.76
CA GLU A 233 9.09 -6.80 2.85
C GLU A 233 9.28 -8.13 3.58
N GLY A 234 10.15 -8.17 4.59
CA GLY A 234 10.34 -9.37 5.41
C GLY A 234 9.08 -9.79 6.15
N ILE A 235 8.40 -8.86 6.81
CA ILE A 235 7.17 -9.20 7.52
C ILE A 235 6.02 -9.53 6.55
N ASP A 236 5.89 -8.77 5.47
CA ASP A 236 4.80 -8.92 4.51
C ASP A 236 4.85 -10.26 3.77
N ARG A 237 6.05 -10.83 3.57
CA ARG A 237 6.24 -12.12 2.89
C ARG A 237 6.49 -13.30 3.82
N LEU A 238 6.93 -13.09 5.06
CA LEU A 238 7.31 -14.20 5.93
C LEU A 238 6.36 -14.43 7.11
N TYR A 239 5.40 -13.53 7.41
CA TYR A 239 4.55 -13.70 8.57
C TYR A 239 3.71 -15.00 8.53
N GLN A 240 3.13 -15.35 7.37
CA GLN A 240 2.37 -16.59 7.24
C GLN A 240 3.30 -17.81 7.32
N VAL A 241 4.50 -17.71 6.73
CA VAL A 241 5.51 -18.78 6.80
C VAL A 241 5.93 -19.04 8.25
N HIS A 242 6.11 -17.98 9.04
CA HIS A 242 6.43 -18.08 10.47
C HIS A 242 5.30 -18.78 11.26
N PHE A 243 4.05 -18.41 11.02
CA PHE A 243 2.90 -19.09 11.62
C PHE A 243 2.82 -20.57 11.22
N LEU A 244 3.09 -20.89 9.95
CA LEU A 244 3.01 -22.28 9.44
C LEU A 244 4.16 -23.15 9.96
N LYS A 245 5.39 -22.66 9.94
CA LYS A 245 6.59 -23.48 10.17
C LYS A 245 7.12 -23.40 11.60
N ASP A 246 7.11 -22.20 12.21
CA ASP A 246 7.77 -21.98 13.50
C ASP A 246 6.78 -22.02 14.67
N VAL A 247 5.61 -21.37 14.54
CA VAL A 247 4.57 -21.34 15.59
C VAL A 247 3.72 -22.60 15.55
N ARG A 248 3.54 -23.18 14.36
CA ARG A 248 2.73 -24.37 14.07
C ARG A 248 1.28 -24.21 14.47
N LEU A 249 0.46 -23.83 13.49
CA LEU A 249 -0.98 -23.68 13.68
C LEU A 249 -1.61 -25.01 14.09
N PRO A 250 -2.39 -25.06 15.18
CA PRO A 250 -3.00 -26.31 15.63
C PRO A 250 -4.06 -26.78 14.63
N SER A 251 -4.03 -28.07 14.32
CA SER A 251 -5.08 -28.75 13.60
C SER A 251 -6.23 -29.06 14.56
N PHE A 252 -7.17 -28.14 14.73
CA PHE A 252 -8.33 -28.32 15.58
C PHE A 252 -9.56 -28.62 14.72
N ALA A 253 -10.25 -29.73 14.98
CA ALA A 253 -11.57 -30.07 14.39
C ALA A 253 -11.67 -29.90 12.85
N GLY A 254 -10.62 -30.23 12.07
CA GLY A 254 -10.62 -30.09 10.61
C GLY A 254 -10.34 -28.66 10.11
N PHE A 255 -9.94 -27.76 10.98
CA PHE A 255 -9.56 -26.37 10.61
C PHE A 255 -8.28 -26.38 9.77
N SER A 256 -8.40 -25.96 8.52
CA SER A 256 -7.24 -25.75 7.65
C SER A 256 -6.42 -24.53 8.11
N PRO A 257 -5.10 -24.47 7.80
CA PRO A 257 -4.29 -23.28 8.10
C PRO A 257 -4.88 -21.97 7.57
N VAL A 258 -5.62 -22.03 6.48
CA VAL A 258 -6.26 -20.86 5.86
C VAL A 258 -7.32 -20.22 6.77
N LEU A 259 -8.05 -21.02 7.53
CA LEU A 259 -9.04 -20.48 8.48
C LEU A 259 -8.37 -19.65 9.58
N TRP A 260 -7.22 -20.11 10.08
CA TRP A 260 -6.42 -19.32 11.01
C TRP A 260 -5.97 -17.99 10.41
N PHE A 261 -5.53 -17.96 9.15
CA PHE A 261 -5.18 -16.70 8.48
C PHE A 261 -6.39 -15.79 8.27
N GLY A 262 -7.56 -16.36 8.02
CA GLY A 262 -8.82 -15.62 8.02
C GLY A 262 -9.11 -14.94 9.34
N LEU A 263 -8.97 -15.66 10.46
CA LEU A 263 -9.18 -15.14 11.81
C LEU A 263 -8.13 -14.09 12.19
N ILE A 264 -6.84 -14.36 11.88
CA ILE A 264 -5.72 -13.44 12.16
C ILE A 264 -5.89 -12.15 11.35
N SER A 265 -6.15 -12.26 10.05
CA SER A 265 -6.31 -11.10 9.16
C SER A 265 -7.61 -10.34 9.43
N GLY A 266 -8.73 -11.06 9.63
CA GLY A 266 -10.00 -10.46 9.98
C GLY A 266 -9.97 -9.75 11.32
N GLY A 267 -9.34 -10.36 12.33
CA GLY A 267 -9.11 -9.73 13.63
C GLY A 267 -8.26 -8.48 13.54
N SER A 268 -7.16 -8.53 12.78
CA SER A 268 -6.29 -7.36 12.51
C SER A 268 -7.08 -6.24 11.82
N ALA A 269 -7.93 -6.56 10.85
CA ALA A 269 -8.75 -5.58 10.15
C ALA A 269 -9.76 -4.90 11.09
N LEU A 270 -10.45 -5.67 11.91
CA LEU A 270 -11.43 -5.14 12.88
C LEU A 270 -10.77 -4.22 13.91
N ILE A 271 -9.63 -4.65 14.48
CA ILE A 271 -8.87 -3.82 15.43
C ILE A 271 -8.34 -2.56 14.73
N GLY A 272 -7.91 -2.67 13.48
CA GLY A 272 -7.43 -1.55 12.67
C GLY A 272 -8.52 -0.50 12.44
N ILE A 273 -9.75 -0.91 12.13
CA ILE A 273 -10.91 -0.03 11.99
C ILE A 273 -11.13 0.75 13.29
N ALA A 274 -11.17 0.05 14.43
CA ALA A 274 -11.36 0.67 15.73
C ALA A 274 -10.24 1.67 16.07
N THR A 275 -8.98 1.30 15.79
CA THR A 275 -7.80 2.14 16.03
C THR A 275 -7.83 3.41 15.19
N THR A 276 -8.20 3.31 13.90
CA THR A 276 -8.31 4.49 13.03
C THR A 276 -9.31 5.51 13.57
N GLN A 277 -10.44 5.05 14.15
CA GLN A 277 -11.42 5.94 14.79
C GLN A 277 -10.86 6.63 16.03
N VAL A 278 -10.07 5.92 16.85
CA VAL A 278 -9.43 6.48 18.06
C VAL A 278 -8.39 7.54 17.65
N ILE A 279 -7.54 7.26 16.67
CA ILE A 279 -6.52 8.17 16.18
C ILE A 279 -7.15 9.49 15.70
N ARG A 280 -8.18 9.41 14.87
CA ARG A 280 -8.90 10.60 14.37
C ARG A 280 -9.46 11.51 15.48
N ARG A 281 -9.77 10.95 16.66
CA ARG A 281 -10.35 11.70 17.79
C ARG A 281 -9.30 12.23 18.77
N ARG A 282 -8.12 11.61 18.81
CA ARG A 282 -7.14 11.85 19.89
C ARG A 282 -5.86 12.53 19.43
N LEU A 283 -5.50 12.43 18.13
CA LEU A 283 -4.28 13.00 17.61
C LEU A 283 -4.52 14.39 17.03
N ASP A 284 -3.75 15.35 17.57
CA ASP A 284 -3.59 16.67 16.95
C ASP A 284 -2.60 16.53 15.77
N LEU A 285 -3.19 16.48 14.57
CA LEU A 285 -2.43 16.31 13.33
C LEU A 285 -1.84 17.66 12.85
N GLU A 286 -2.22 18.79 13.42
CA GLU A 286 -1.70 20.11 13.01
C GLU A 286 -0.33 20.42 13.63
N ASN A 287 -0.01 19.78 14.75
CA ASN A 287 1.25 20.00 15.47
C ASN A 287 2.34 19.02 14.99
N HIS A 288 3.34 19.52 14.23
CA HIS A 288 4.46 18.74 13.72
C HIS A 288 5.22 17.93 14.79
N ALA A 289 5.40 18.49 15.98
CA ALA A 289 6.10 17.81 17.07
C ALA A 289 5.25 16.68 17.66
N HIS A 290 3.93 16.85 17.77
CA HIS A 290 3.00 15.80 18.18
C HIS A 290 2.97 14.66 17.16
N VAL A 291 2.91 14.98 15.88
CA VAL A 291 2.95 14.00 14.78
C VAL A 291 4.24 13.20 14.82
N ALA A 292 5.41 13.88 14.91
CA ALA A 292 6.71 13.20 14.95
C ALA A 292 6.86 12.28 16.17
N ARG A 293 6.40 12.70 17.37
CA ARG A 293 6.40 11.86 18.58
C ARG A 293 5.50 10.64 18.43
N SER A 294 4.30 10.82 17.86
CA SER A 294 3.37 9.72 17.63
C SER A 294 3.96 8.68 16.67
N LEU A 295 4.55 9.12 15.56
CA LEU A 295 5.21 8.24 14.59
C LEU A 295 6.42 7.53 15.20
N LEU A 296 7.23 8.21 16.01
CA LEU A 296 8.31 7.59 16.78
C LEU A 296 7.78 6.50 17.70
N GLY A 297 6.72 6.79 18.47
CA GLY A 297 6.08 5.83 19.38
C GLY A 297 5.52 4.63 18.65
N PHE A 298 4.78 4.83 17.54
CA PHE A 298 4.23 3.74 16.73
C PHE A 298 5.34 2.86 16.16
N THR A 299 6.44 3.47 15.67
CA THR A 299 7.57 2.73 15.10
C THR A 299 8.31 1.94 16.19
N ALA A 300 8.56 2.53 17.37
CA ALA A 300 9.22 1.86 18.48
C ALA A 300 8.41 0.65 18.96
N VAL A 301 7.11 0.85 19.22
CA VAL A 301 6.22 -0.26 19.61
C VAL A 301 6.18 -1.32 18.52
N ARG A 302 6.02 -0.94 17.25
CA ARG A 302 6.00 -1.88 16.13
C ARG A 302 7.29 -2.70 16.06
N ALA A 303 8.46 -2.09 16.18
CA ALA A 303 9.74 -2.80 16.13
C ALA A 303 9.86 -3.84 17.26
N VAL A 304 9.48 -3.46 18.50
CA VAL A 304 9.48 -4.38 19.65
C VAL A 304 8.48 -5.52 19.45
N MET A 305 7.27 -5.21 18.95
CA MET A 305 6.25 -6.22 18.72
C MET A 305 6.62 -7.18 17.58
N LEU A 306 7.28 -6.70 16.52
CA LEU A 306 7.81 -7.55 15.46
C LEU A 306 8.92 -8.48 15.95
N ALA A 307 9.83 -7.98 16.79
CA ALA A 307 10.84 -8.83 17.43
C ALA A 307 10.19 -9.88 18.35
N GLY A 308 9.19 -9.48 19.14
CA GLY A 308 8.40 -10.40 19.96
C GLY A 308 7.66 -11.46 19.12
N PHE A 309 7.07 -11.06 18.00
CA PHE A 309 6.44 -11.97 17.04
C PHE A 309 7.43 -12.99 16.48
N ALA A 310 8.61 -12.53 16.04
CA ALA A 310 9.64 -13.40 15.48
C ALA A 310 10.14 -14.46 16.48
N LEU A 311 10.17 -14.13 17.77
CA LEU A 311 10.64 -15.00 18.83
C LEU A 311 9.53 -15.83 19.49
N ALA A 312 8.26 -15.53 19.19
CA ALA A 312 7.13 -16.22 19.79
C ALA A 312 7.09 -17.70 19.36
N THR A 313 6.86 -18.57 20.33
CA THR A 313 6.65 -20.01 20.11
C THR A 313 5.21 -20.45 20.40
N ASN A 314 4.47 -19.62 21.13
CA ASN A 314 3.07 -19.85 21.44
C ASN A 314 2.15 -19.07 20.51
N LEU A 315 1.10 -19.72 19.97
CA LEU A 315 0.20 -19.13 18.99
C LEU A 315 -0.50 -17.85 19.51
N ALA A 316 -1.05 -17.88 20.73
CA ALA A 316 -1.77 -16.73 21.27
C ALA A 316 -0.84 -15.51 21.44
N VAL A 317 0.41 -15.74 21.89
CA VAL A 317 1.43 -14.72 22.04
C VAL A 317 1.86 -14.19 20.67
N ALA A 318 2.06 -15.05 19.67
CA ALA A 318 2.38 -14.67 18.31
C ALA A 318 1.28 -13.80 17.69
N ILE A 319 0.00 -14.19 17.83
CA ILE A 319 -1.15 -13.42 17.35
C ILE A 319 -1.20 -12.05 18.03
N ALA A 320 -1.02 -12.00 19.37
CA ALA A 320 -1.05 -10.74 20.11
C ALA A 320 0.03 -9.77 19.63
N PHE A 321 1.28 -10.23 19.49
CA PHE A 321 2.37 -9.42 18.96
C PHE A 321 2.11 -8.97 17.52
N PHE A 322 1.66 -9.88 16.66
CA PHE A 322 1.34 -9.58 15.26
C PHE A 322 0.22 -8.54 15.14
N TRP A 323 -0.85 -8.66 15.92
CA TRP A 323 -1.96 -7.71 15.90
C TRP A 323 -1.52 -6.32 16.37
N VAL A 324 -0.76 -6.23 17.48
CA VAL A 324 -0.27 -4.94 17.94
C VAL A 324 0.67 -4.30 16.89
N ALA A 325 1.59 -5.07 16.30
CA ALA A 325 2.45 -4.58 15.22
C ALA A 325 1.66 -4.08 14.01
N SER A 326 0.62 -4.83 13.59
CA SER A 326 -0.27 -4.48 12.48
C SER A 326 -1.08 -3.22 12.75
N VAL A 327 -1.59 -3.08 13.98
CA VAL A 327 -2.31 -1.88 14.42
C VAL A 327 -1.41 -0.65 14.41
N MET A 328 -0.17 -0.78 14.87
CA MET A 328 0.81 0.33 14.83
C MET A 328 1.11 0.75 13.38
N ARG A 329 1.21 -0.23 12.44
CA ARG A 329 1.37 0.06 11.01
C ARG A 329 0.17 0.81 10.43
N GLN A 330 -1.04 0.35 10.73
CA GLN A 330 -2.27 1.00 10.28
C GLN A 330 -2.44 2.41 10.85
N ALA A 331 -2.02 2.61 12.10
CA ALA A 331 -1.99 3.92 12.75
C ALA A 331 -0.97 4.87 12.11
N PHE A 332 0.18 4.35 11.72
CA PHE A 332 1.31 5.09 11.16
C PHE A 332 0.96 5.76 9.84
N MET A 333 0.35 5.03 8.90
CA MET A 333 0.12 5.49 7.53
C MET A 333 -0.64 6.81 7.39
N PRO A 334 -1.83 7.00 8.01
CA PRO A 334 -2.57 8.27 7.89
C PRO A 334 -1.84 9.44 8.57
N VAL A 335 -1.09 9.17 9.64
CA VAL A 335 -0.34 10.19 10.38
C VAL A 335 0.88 10.65 9.57
N GLN A 336 1.59 9.73 8.93
CA GLN A 336 2.71 10.05 8.02
C GLN A 336 2.22 10.87 6.81
N ARG A 337 1.10 10.48 6.18
CA ARG A 337 0.51 11.23 5.07
C ARG A 337 0.12 12.65 5.49
N ALA A 338 -0.46 12.83 6.68
CA ALA A 338 -0.76 14.15 7.21
C ALA A 338 0.51 14.98 7.41
N TRP A 339 1.58 14.37 7.91
CA TRP A 339 2.87 15.04 8.12
C TRP A 339 3.51 15.50 6.80
N LEU A 340 3.55 14.63 5.80
CA LEU A 340 4.03 14.98 4.45
C LEU A 340 3.19 16.12 3.84
N ASN A 341 1.88 16.06 4.00
CA ASN A 341 0.95 17.05 3.47
C ASN A 341 1.19 18.47 4.03
N GLN A 342 1.63 18.56 5.28
CA GLN A 342 1.95 19.84 5.95
C GLN A 342 3.36 20.36 5.62
N SER A 343 4.22 19.49 5.10
CA SER A 343 5.65 19.80 4.94
C SER A 343 5.98 20.58 3.68
N LEU A 344 5.07 20.69 2.70
CA LEU A 344 5.26 21.38 1.43
C LEU A 344 4.02 22.16 0.98
N ASP A 345 4.28 23.21 0.17
CA ASP A 345 3.25 23.95 -0.54
C ASP A 345 2.47 23.08 -1.53
N SER A 346 1.23 23.45 -1.82
CA SER A 346 0.31 22.68 -2.67
C SER A 346 0.89 22.33 -4.05
N ALA A 347 1.73 23.18 -4.63
CA ALA A 347 2.32 22.97 -5.95
C ALA A 347 3.30 21.79 -6.02
N ASN A 348 4.01 21.48 -4.92
CA ASN A 348 5.02 20.42 -4.88
C ASN A 348 4.54 19.14 -4.16
N ARG A 349 3.32 19.16 -3.64
CA ARG A 349 2.79 18.09 -2.78
C ARG A 349 2.62 16.75 -3.51
N ALA A 350 2.08 16.77 -4.72
CA ALA A 350 1.92 15.56 -5.54
C ALA A 350 3.27 14.89 -5.84
N THR A 351 4.29 15.70 -6.18
CA THR A 351 5.65 15.19 -6.41
C THR A 351 6.25 14.59 -5.12
N LEU A 352 5.99 15.20 -3.96
CA LEU A 352 6.49 14.66 -2.69
C LEU A 352 5.88 13.28 -2.39
N PHE A 353 4.58 13.09 -2.57
CA PHE A 353 3.94 11.78 -2.38
C PHE A 353 4.48 10.73 -3.35
N SER A 354 4.73 11.11 -4.62
CA SER A 354 5.35 10.22 -5.58
C SER A 354 6.79 9.83 -5.18
N VAL A 355 7.59 10.79 -4.70
CA VAL A 355 8.96 10.53 -4.23
C VAL A 355 8.95 9.68 -2.95
N ASP A 356 7.99 9.89 -2.05
CA ASP A 356 7.82 9.06 -0.84
C ASP A 356 7.48 7.61 -1.19
N GLY A 357 6.54 7.39 -2.13
CA GLY A 357 6.24 6.04 -2.63
C GLY A 357 7.44 5.36 -3.31
N GLN A 358 8.22 6.11 -4.09
CA GLN A 358 9.45 5.58 -4.70
C GLN A 358 10.53 5.28 -3.65
N ALA A 359 10.62 6.08 -2.59
CA ALA A 359 11.53 5.82 -1.46
C ALA A 359 11.17 4.53 -0.72
N ASP A 360 9.88 4.27 -0.51
CA ASP A 360 9.38 3.02 0.06
C ASP A 360 9.71 1.82 -0.83
N ALA A 361 9.38 1.90 -2.12
CA ALA A 361 9.69 0.84 -3.09
C ALA A 361 11.20 0.54 -3.18
N LEU A 362 12.05 1.56 -3.18
CA LEU A 362 13.51 1.38 -3.13
C LEU A 362 13.95 0.62 -1.87
N GLY A 363 13.36 0.96 -0.71
CA GLY A 363 13.60 0.23 0.53
C GLY A 363 13.22 -1.24 0.38
N GLN A 364 12.05 -1.54 -0.15
CA GLN A 364 11.56 -2.91 -0.32
C GLN A 364 12.40 -3.71 -1.33
N ILE A 365 12.79 -3.11 -2.46
CA ILE A 365 13.64 -3.74 -3.47
C ILE A 365 14.99 -4.17 -2.89
N VAL A 366 15.57 -3.35 -2.02
CA VAL A 366 16.86 -3.67 -1.37
C VAL A 366 16.66 -4.62 -0.19
N GLY A 367 15.62 -4.40 0.61
CA GLY A 367 15.31 -5.18 1.81
C GLY A 367 14.93 -6.63 1.50
N GLY A 368 14.12 -6.84 0.46
CA GLY A 368 13.63 -8.17 0.07
C GLY A 368 14.75 -9.20 -0.08
N PRO A 369 15.72 -9.01 -1.01
CA PRO A 369 16.81 -9.96 -1.21
C PRO A 369 17.68 -10.17 0.05
N ILE A 370 17.98 -9.10 0.81
CA ILE A 370 18.78 -9.17 2.05
C ILE A 370 18.09 -10.08 3.07
N ILE A 371 16.82 -9.79 3.35
CA ILE A 371 16.02 -10.57 4.30
C ILE A 371 15.80 -11.99 3.79
N GLY A 372 15.62 -12.17 2.47
CA GLY A 372 15.47 -13.48 1.83
C GLY A 372 16.69 -14.38 1.99
N VAL A 373 17.89 -13.82 1.83
CA VAL A 373 19.14 -14.55 2.08
C VAL A 373 19.25 -14.97 3.54
N VAL A 374 18.92 -14.10 4.50
CA VAL A 374 18.90 -14.43 5.93
C VAL A 374 17.86 -15.51 6.23
N ALA A 375 16.66 -15.41 5.62
CA ALA A 375 15.59 -16.38 5.83
C ALA A 375 15.95 -17.79 5.33
N SER A 376 16.61 -17.89 4.18
CA SER A 376 17.01 -19.16 3.58
C SER A 376 18.32 -19.70 4.16
N GLY A 377 19.28 -18.82 4.51
CA GLY A 377 20.60 -19.23 5.00
C GLY A 377 20.67 -19.48 6.51
N VAL A 378 19.81 -18.80 7.30
CA VAL A 378 19.82 -18.92 8.76
C VAL A 378 18.48 -19.46 9.27
N SER A 379 17.43 -18.63 9.25
CA SER A 379 16.06 -19.04 9.63
C SER A 379 15.05 -17.91 9.36
N ILE A 380 13.75 -18.27 9.30
CA ILE A 380 12.64 -17.31 9.20
C ILE A 380 12.63 -16.36 10.42
N ARG A 381 12.88 -16.89 11.62
CA ARG A 381 12.97 -16.09 12.86
C ARG A 381 14.08 -15.05 12.78
N ALA A 382 15.28 -15.44 12.33
CA ALA A 382 16.40 -14.52 12.16
C ALA A 382 16.08 -13.41 11.15
N ALA A 383 15.40 -13.74 10.04
CA ALA A 383 14.98 -12.78 9.05
C ALA A 383 13.94 -11.77 9.58
N LEU A 384 12.97 -12.24 10.36
CA LEU A 384 11.98 -11.38 11.01
C LEU A 384 12.59 -10.49 12.10
N VAL A 385 13.56 -11.01 12.89
CA VAL A 385 14.34 -10.20 13.83
C VAL A 385 15.18 -9.16 13.09
N CYS A 386 15.79 -9.52 11.97
CA CYS A 386 16.49 -8.58 11.08
C CYS A 386 15.56 -7.47 10.60
N SER A 387 14.35 -7.80 10.13
CA SER A 387 13.32 -6.81 9.75
C SER A 387 12.98 -5.88 10.91
N ALA A 388 12.77 -6.41 12.11
CA ALA A 388 12.50 -5.60 13.30
C ALA A 388 13.68 -4.67 13.66
N ALA A 389 14.91 -5.16 13.56
CA ALA A 389 16.12 -4.39 13.80
C ALA A 389 16.30 -3.27 12.74
N LEU A 390 16.06 -3.58 11.46
CA LEU A 390 16.05 -2.57 10.39
C LEU A 390 15.06 -1.45 10.68
N LEU A 391 13.85 -1.79 11.14
CA LEU A 391 12.87 -0.78 11.53
C LEU A 391 13.37 0.08 12.69
N GLY A 392 14.14 -0.50 13.60
CA GLY A 392 14.78 0.20 14.72
C GLY A 392 15.71 1.34 14.27
N PHE A 393 16.35 1.24 13.09
CA PHE A 393 17.17 2.32 12.52
C PHE A 393 16.36 3.56 12.13
N ALA A 394 15.03 3.46 12.02
CA ALA A 394 14.19 4.64 11.84
C ALA A 394 14.06 5.50 13.10
N LEU A 395 14.27 4.93 14.31
CA LEU A 395 14.07 5.64 15.58
C LEU A 395 15.00 6.87 15.73
N PRO A 396 16.31 6.79 15.50
CA PRO A 396 17.17 7.98 15.54
C PRO A 396 16.81 9.02 14.46
N LEU A 397 16.31 8.59 13.30
CA LEU A 397 15.83 9.50 12.28
C LEU A 397 14.57 10.26 12.74
N PHE A 398 13.64 9.58 13.42
CA PHE A 398 12.48 10.27 14.04
C PHE A 398 12.91 11.23 15.14
N ALA A 399 13.86 10.87 15.99
CA ALA A 399 14.41 11.77 17.01
C ALA A 399 15.03 13.03 16.37
N ARG A 400 15.77 12.86 15.26
CA ARG A 400 16.29 13.96 14.45
C ARG A 400 15.19 14.83 13.86
N ALA A 401 14.17 14.20 13.25
CA ALA A 401 13.03 14.91 12.68
C ALA A 401 12.26 15.70 13.75
N LEU A 402 12.10 15.14 14.96
CA LEU A 402 11.49 15.82 16.09
C LEU A 402 12.30 17.06 16.50
N ALA A 403 13.62 16.96 16.59
CA ALA A 403 14.50 18.08 16.90
C ALA A 403 14.39 19.19 15.82
N GLN A 404 14.31 18.82 14.55
CA GLN A 404 14.10 19.75 13.44
C GLN A 404 12.72 20.43 13.50
N ALA A 405 11.66 19.70 13.89
CA ALA A 405 10.31 20.22 14.00
C ALA A 405 10.12 21.19 15.18
N THR A 406 10.85 20.97 16.30
CA THR A 406 10.79 21.84 17.49
C THR A 406 11.66 23.08 17.37
N GLY A 407 12.70 23.05 16.53
CA GLY A 407 13.58 24.19 16.28
C GLY A 407 13.03 25.25 15.32
N HIS A 408 11.88 25.02 14.67
CA HIS A 408 11.19 25.96 13.80
C HIS A 408 9.78 26.24 14.34
N PRO A 409 9.49 27.47 14.86
CA PRO A 409 8.12 27.82 15.23
C PRO A 409 7.23 27.79 13.98
N PRO A 410 5.98 27.30 14.08
CA PRO A 410 5.03 27.28 12.99
C PRO A 410 4.69 28.74 12.62
N GLY A 411 4.91 29.12 11.35
CA GLY A 411 4.27 30.29 10.78
C GLY A 411 5.01 31.63 10.84
N SER A 412 6.31 31.69 10.55
CA SER A 412 6.91 32.94 10.09
C SER A 412 6.95 33.00 8.56
N VAL A 413 5.80 33.08 7.92
CA VAL A 413 5.69 33.70 6.61
C VAL A 413 5.82 35.21 6.85
N THR A 414 7.04 35.70 6.88
CA THR A 414 7.29 37.13 6.73
C THR A 414 6.87 37.50 5.30
N THR A 415 5.63 37.96 5.16
CA THR A 415 5.21 38.83 4.06
C THR A 415 6.10 40.07 4.14
N ARG A 416 7.22 40.06 3.39
CA ARG A 416 7.86 41.33 3.03
C ARG A 416 6.87 42.05 2.12
N VAL A 417 6.04 42.87 2.72
CA VAL A 417 5.40 43.99 2.03
C VAL A 417 6.53 44.98 1.73
N THR A 418 7.11 44.85 0.52
CA THR A 418 7.89 45.95 -0.04
C THR A 418 6.93 47.11 -0.29
N GLY A 419 6.94 48.05 0.62
CA GLY A 419 6.34 49.36 0.41
C GLY A 419 7.01 50.01 -0.80
N MET A 420 6.22 50.26 -1.83
CA MET A 420 6.50 51.26 -2.82
C MET A 420 5.72 52.51 -2.38
N THR A 421 6.44 53.49 -1.90
CA THR A 421 6.09 54.90 -1.96
C THR A 421 6.45 55.45 -3.33
#